data_96d717e02f85db20304de2d79f6089e6
#
_entry.id   96d717e02f85db20304de2d79f6089e6
#
_cell.length_a   1.000
_cell.length_b   1.000
_cell.length_c   1.000
_cell.angle_alpha   90.00
_cell.angle_beta   90.00
_cell.angle_gamma   90.00
#
_symmetry.space_group_name_H-M   'P 1'
#
loop_
_entity.id
_entity.type
_entity.pdbx_description
1 polymer ?
#
loop_
_entity_poly.entity_id
_entity_poly.type
_entity_poly.pdbx_seq_one_letter_code
_entity_poly.pdbx_strand_id
1 'polypeptide(L)'
;MIEKLMKMLEDGRDSPLLRFSIARTLAAAGQFEDAAHHLQEAIRQDPDYSAVWAELGECRARLGDDDGAIAAWAEGMSVAIRRGDIQAKRQMEVRLRRLRSRSLKGVS
;
A
#
# COMPACT_ATOMS: atom_id res chain seq x y z
N MET A 1 -1.67 -10.19 18.25
CA MET A 1 -0.65 -10.19 17.16
C MET A 1 -0.03 -8.83 16.91
N ILE A 2 -0.82 -7.78 16.84
CA ILE A 2 -0.29 -6.42 16.62
C ILE A 2 0.65 -5.96 17.73
N GLU A 3 0.35 -6.29 18.96
CA GLU A 3 1.16 -5.90 20.13
C GLU A 3 2.59 -6.42 20.00
N LYS A 4 2.75 -7.64 19.52
CA LYS A 4 4.07 -8.26 19.35
C LYS A 4 4.87 -7.53 18.26
N LEU A 5 4.22 -7.19 17.15
CA LEU A 5 4.86 -6.45 16.07
C LEU A 5 5.25 -5.05 16.51
N MET A 6 4.38 -4.37 17.26
CA MET A 6 4.67 -3.03 17.77
C MET A 6 5.82 -3.06 18.78
N LYS A 7 5.89 -4.12 19.58
CA LYS A 7 7.00 -4.30 20.51
C LYS A 7 8.34 -4.43 19.79
N MET A 8 8.36 -5.16 18.68
CA MET A 8 9.57 -5.29 17.86
C MET A 8 10.01 -3.91 17.34
N LEU A 9 9.05 -3.08 16.93
CA LEU A 9 9.35 -1.73 16.47
C LEU A 9 9.91 -0.87 17.59
N GLU A 10 9.32 -0.93 18.79
CA GLU A 10 9.79 -0.22 19.97
C GLU A 10 11.21 -0.65 20.36
N ASP A 11 11.55 -1.91 20.15
CA ASP A 11 12.86 -2.46 20.45
C ASP A 11 13.92 -2.09 19.38
N GLY A 12 13.59 -1.23 18.45
CA GLY A 12 14.52 -0.73 17.44
C GLY A 12 14.72 -1.65 16.25
N ARG A 13 13.80 -2.58 16.00
CA ARG A 13 13.87 -3.51 14.88
C ARG A 13 13.14 -2.99 13.64
N ASP A 14 13.13 -1.68 13.45
CA ASP A 14 12.44 -1.08 12.32
C ASP A 14 13.00 -1.57 10.98
N SER A 15 12.10 -1.96 10.09
CA SER A 15 12.46 -2.43 8.75
C SER A 15 11.23 -2.30 7.84
N PRO A 16 11.44 -2.26 6.51
CA PRO A 16 10.30 -2.24 5.58
C PRO A 16 9.36 -3.44 5.78
N LEU A 17 9.91 -4.63 5.99
CA LEU A 17 9.10 -5.83 6.18
C LEU A 17 8.27 -5.74 7.46
N LEU A 18 8.84 -5.28 8.56
CA LEU A 18 8.11 -5.12 9.81
C LEU A 18 6.98 -4.10 9.65
N ARG A 19 7.28 -2.96 9.04
CA ARG A 19 6.27 -1.93 8.78
C ARG A 19 5.13 -2.46 7.92
N PHE A 20 5.47 -3.24 6.88
CA PHE A 20 4.49 -3.87 6.01
C PHE A 20 3.59 -4.84 6.80
N SER A 21 4.18 -5.66 7.66
CA SER A 21 3.43 -6.62 8.48
C SER A 21 2.48 -5.92 9.44
N ILE A 22 2.93 -4.84 10.09
CA ILE A 22 2.10 -4.02 10.96
C ILE A 22 0.93 -3.44 10.16
N ALA A 23 1.22 -2.88 9.00
CA ALA A 23 0.21 -2.24 8.16
C ALA A 23 -0.86 -3.23 7.73
N ARG A 24 -0.47 -4.43 7.33
CA ARG A 24 -1.43 -5.46 6.91
C ARG A 24 -2.34 -5.87 8.05
N THR A 25 -1.80 -5.97 9.26
CA THR A 25 -2.59 -6.29 10.44
C THR A 25 -3.60 -5.16 10.74
N LEU A 26 -3.15 -3.92 10.67
CA LEU A 26 -4.01 -2.75 10.88
C LEU A 26 -5.11 -2.66 9.80
N ALA A 27 -4.74 -2.88 8.55
CA ALA A 27 -5.69 -2.82 7.44
C ALA A 27 -6.76 -3.91 7.58
N ALA A 28 -6.38 -5.11 8.02
CA ALA A 28 -7.32 -6.19 8.25
C ALA A 28 -8.33 -5.84 9.35
N ALA A 29 -7.94 -4.98 10.27
CA ALA A 29 -8.82 -4.47 11.34
C ALA A 29 -9.59 -3.21 10.91
N GLY A 30 -9.45 -2.77 9.67
CA GLY A 30 -10.13 -1.58 9.16
C GLY A 30 -9.46 -0.27 9.53
N GLN A 31 -8.26 -0.31 10.11
CA GLN A 31 -7.53 0.89 10.54
C GLN A 31 -6.62 1.37 9.41
N PHE A 32 -7.24 1.86 8.33
CA PHE A 32 -6.54 2.16 7.08
C PHE A 32 -5.62 3.38 7.18
N GLU A 33 -5.98 4.37 7.99
CA GLU A 33 -5.15 5.56 8.15
C GLU A 33 -3.81 5.22 8.83
N ASP A 34 -3.88 4.47 9.94
CA ASP A 34 -2.68 4.01 10.63
C ASP A 34 -1.85 3.08 9.74
N ALA A 35 -2.53 2.19 9.01
CA ALA A 35 -1.85 1.30 8.07
C ALA A 35 -1.09 2.09 7.02
N ALA A 36 -1.71 3.11 6.43
CA ALA A 36 -1.08 3.97 5.43
C ALA A 36 0.17 4.65 5.97
N HIS A 37 0.14 5.10 7.21
CA HIS A 37 1.29 5.72 7.86
C HIS A 37 2.50 4.77 7.90
N HIS A 38 2.29 3.52 8.32
CA HIS A 38 3.36 2.52 8.36
C HIS A 38 3.85 2.16 6.96
N LEU A 39 2.95 2.12 5.97
CA LEU A 39 3.33 1.85 4.59
C LEU A 39 4.17 2.97 3.99
N GLN A 40 3.85 4.22 4.29
CA GLN A 40 4.65 5.36 3.85
C GLN A 40 6.06 5.29 4.43
N GLU A 41 6.19 4.88 5.70
CA GLU A 41 7.50 4.71 6.31
C GLU A 41 8.27 3.55 5.66
N ALA A 42 7.58 2.46 5.32
CA ALA A 42 8.22 1.34 4.61
C ALA A 42 8.76 1.79 3.25
N ILE A 43 8.01 2.61 2.52
CA ILE A 43 8.44 3.14 1.21
C ILE A 43 9.64 4.07 1.38
N ARG A 44 9.65 4.89 2.44
CA ARG A 44 10.79 5.75 2.71
C ARG A 44 12.07 4.93 2.89
N GLN A 45 11.96 3.79 3.56
CA GLN A 45 13.10 2.90 3.80
C GLN A 45 13.49 2.09 2.57
N ASP A 46 12.49 1.65 1.79
CA ASP A 46 12.70 0.84 0.58
C ASP A 46 11.67 1.21 -0.49
N PRO A 47 11.96 2.18 -1.34
CA PRO A 47 11.02 2.62 -2.38
C PRO A 47 10.77 1.59 -3.49
N ASP A 48 11.56 0.52 -3.53
CA ASP A 48 11.40 -0.55 -4.54
C ASP A 48 10.63 -1.76 -4.03
N TYR A 49 9.93 -1.62 -2.92
CA TYR A 49 9.13 -2.70 -2.35
C TYR A 49 7.72 -2.63 -2.98
N SER A 50 7.53 -3.34 -4.09
CA SER A 50 6.29 -3.24 -4.87
C SER A 50 5.02 -3.58 -4.09
N ALA A 51 5.07 -4.58 -3.21
CA ALA A 51 3.92 -4.99 -2.41
C ALA A 51 3.45 -3.87 -1.46
N VAL A 52 4.36 -3.04 -1.00
CA VAL A 52 4.03 -1.91 -0.12
C VAL A 52 3.23 -0.87 -0.89
N TRP A 53 3.63 -0.57 -2.13
CA TRP A 53 2.89 0.37 -2.98
C TRP A 53 1.47 -0.13 -3.23
N ALA A 54 1.32 -1.45 -3.51
CA ALA A 54 0.01 -2.04 -3.75
C ALA A 54 -0.91 -1.88 -2.54
N GLU A 55 -0.39 -2.14 -1.35
CA GLU A 55 -1.16 -2.03 -0.11
C GLU A 55 -1.47 -0.58 0.23
N LEU A 56 -0.55 0.34 -0.02
CA LEU A 56 -0.78 1.77 0.22
C LEU A 56 -1.92 2.29 -0.66
N GLY A 57 -1.94 1.90 -1.93
CA GLY A 57 -3.04 2.27 -2.82
C GLY A 57 -4.37 1.75 -2.32
N GLU A 58 -4.41 0.50 -1.83
CA GLU A 58 -5.63 -0.08 -1.28
C GLU A 58 -6.12 0.69 -0.05
N CYS A 59 -5.22 1.03 0.86
CA CYS A 59 -5.58 1.82 2.05
C CYS A 59 -6.14 3.18 1.68
N ARG A 60 -5.50 3.86 0.73
CA ARG A 60 -5.96 5.18 0.28
C ARG A 60 -7.33 5.10 -0.40
N ALA A 61 -7.56 4.05 -1.20
CA ALA A 61 -8.87 3.85 -1.83
C ALA A 61 -9.96 3.62 -0.79
N ARG A 62 -9.65 2.85 0.26
CA ARG A 62 -10.60 2.61 1.35
C ARG A 62 -10.90 3.87 2.14
N LEU A 63 -9.96 4.80 2.19
CA LEU A 63 -10.15 6.10 2.86
C LEU A 63 -10.86 7.13 1.98
N GLY A 64 -11.19 6.76 0.73
CA GLY A 64 -11.82 7.67 -0.21
C GLY A 64 -10.85 8.61 -0.92
N ASP A 65 -9.56 8.41 -0.75
CA ASP A 65 -8.52 9.18 -1.44
C ASP A 65 -8.18 8.49 -2.76
N ASP A 66 -9.05 8.68 -3.73
CA ASP A 66 -8.90 8.02 -5.04
C ASP A 66 -7.66 8.50 -5.79
N ASP A 67 -7.37 9.79 -5.75
CA ASP A 67 -6.17 10.34 -6.40
C ASP A 67 -4.90 9.78 -5.77
N GLY A 68 -4.87 9.68 -4.46
CA GLY A 68 -3.74 9.09 -3.73
C GLY A 68 -3.56 7.61 -4.04
N ALA A 69 -4.68 6.88 -4.19
CA ALA A 69 -4.64 5.46 -4.56
C ALA A 69 -4.08 5.28 -5.98
N ILE A 70 -4.56 6.08 -6.91
CA ILE A 70 -4.10 6.07 -8.31
C ILE A 70 -2.59 6.35 -8.38
N ALA A 71 -2.14 7.37 -7.65
CA ALA A 71 -0.72 7.73 -7.61
C ALA A 71 0.14 6.59 -7.05
N ALA A 72 -0.30 5.96 -5.97
CA ALA A 72 0.43 4.86 -5.35
C ALA A 72 0.53 3.65 -6.29
N TRP A 73 -0.57 3.28 -6.94
CA TRP A 73 -0.55 2.14 -7.86
C TRP A 73 0.25 2.44 -9.13
N ALA A 74 0.20 3.66 -9.66
CA ALA A 74 1.00 4.04 -10.82
C ALA A 74 2.49 3.91 -10.51
N GLU A 75 2.92 4.43 -9.37
CA GLU A 75 4.32 4.31 -8.94
C GLU A 75 4.67 2.85 -8.65
N GLY A 76 3.79 2.14 -7.99
CA GLY A 76 3.99 0.72 -7.68
C GLY A 76 4.12 -0.13 -8.94
N MET A 77 3.37 0.19 -9.99
CA MET A 77 3.49 -0.51 -11.26
C MET A 77 4.86 -0.28 -11.91
N SER A 78 5.37 0.94 -11.85
CA SER A 78 6.72 1.25 -12.34
C SER A 78 7.77 0.44 -11.60
N VAL A 79 7.65 0.36 -10.28
CA VAL A 79 8.55 -0.44 -9.44
C VAL A 79 8.45 -1.92 -9.80
N ALA A 80 7.23 -2.44 -9.93
CA ALA A 80 6.99 -3.85 -10.25
C ALA A 80 7.60 -4.22 -11.61
N ILE A 81 7.47 -3.34 -12.59
CA ILE A 81 8.05 -3.55 -13.93
C ILE A 81 9.57 -3.63 -13.84
N ARG A 82 10.20 -2.67 -13.14
CA ARG A 82 11.66 -2.66 -12.99
C ARG A 82 12.17 -3.93 -12.30
N ARG A 83 11.41 -4.45 -11.35
CA ARG A 83 11.81 -5.63 -10.58
C ARG A 83 11.37 -6.94 -11.21
N GLY A 84 10.59 -6.89 -12.29
CA GLY A 84 10.05 -8.09 -12.93
C GLY A 84 8.95 -8.78 -12.12
N ASP A 85 8.28 -8.04 -11.23
CA ASP A 85 7.19 -8.57 -10.41
C ASP A 85 5.88 -8.46 -11.19
N ILE A 86 5.65 -9.41 -12.07
CA ILE A 86 4.51 -9.40 -12.99
C ILE A 86 3.19 -9.50 -12.25
N GLN A 87 3.16 -10.30 -11.18
CA GLN A 87 1.93 -10.51 -10.41
C GLN A 87 1.49 -9.22 -9.71
N ALA A 88 2.42 -8.53 -9.08
CA ALA A 88 2.13 -7.25 -8.42
C ALA A 88 1.69 -6.20 -9.45
N LYS A 89 2.35 -6.16 -10.61
CA LYS A 89 1.99 -5.24 -11.69
C LYS A 89 0.54 -5.46 -12.13
N ARG A 90 0.17 -6.71 -12.39
CA ARG A 90 -1.19 -7.05 -12.83
C ARG A 90 -2.23 -6.70 -11.78
N GLN A 91 -1.94 -6.98 -10.54
CA GLN A 91 -2.86 -6.68 -9.44
C GLN A 91 -3.15 -5.18 -9.36
N MET A 92 -2.10 -4.35 -9.41
CA MET A 92 -2.26 -2.91 -9.36
C MET A 92 -2.94 -2.36 -10.60
N GLU A 93 -2.63 -2.90 -11.77
CA GLU A 93 -3.25 -2.51 -13.04
C GLU A 93 -4.76 -2.72 -13.00
N VAL A 94 -5.21 -3.86 -12.49
CA VAL A 94 -6.65 -4.17 -12.39
C VAL A 94 -7.33 -3.20 -11.43
N ARG A 95 -6.74 -2.96 -10.28
CA ARG A 95 -7.31 -2.05 -9.27
C ARG A 95 -7.37 -0.62 -9.77
N LEU A 96 -6.32 -0.19 -10.45
CA LEU A 96 -6.24 1.15 -11.04
C LEU A 96 -7.35 1.34 -12.09
N ARG A 97 -7.54 0.35 -12.96
CA ARG A 97 -8.57 0.39 -13.99
C ARG A 97 -9.96 0.46 -13.38
N ARG A 98 -10.23 -0.34 -12.34
CA ARG A 98 -11.51 -0.33 -11.65
C ARG A 98 -11.81 1.02 -11.02
N LEU A 99 -10.82 1.61 -10.38
CA LEU A 99 -11.01 2.88 -9.70
C LEU A 99 -11.26 4.01 -10.69
N ARG A 100 -10.51 4.04 -11.80
CA ARG A 100 -10.70 5.02 -12.87
C ARG A 100 -12.08 4.90 -13.50
N SER A 101 -12.52 3.65 -13.76
CA SER A 101 -13.84 3.40 -14.34
C SER A 101 -14.94 3.89 -13.41
N ARG A 102 -14.83 3.61 -12.11
CA ARG A 102 -15.80 4.06 -11.11
C ARG A 102 -15.83 5.58 -11.02
N SER A 103 -14.66 6.21 -11.04
CA SER A 103 -14.54 7.67 -10.98
C SER A 103 -15.19 8.33 -12.18
N LEU A 104 -15.01 7.78 -13.38
CA LEU A 104 -15.64 8.30 -14.60
C LEU A 104 -17.16 8.18 -14.54
N LYS A 105 -17.67 7.07 -14.02
CA LYS A 105 -19.12 6.87 -13.87
C LYS A 105 -19.73 7.86 -12.88
N GLY A 106 -18.96 8.23 -11.86
CA GLY A 106 -19.42 9.20 -10.87
C GLY A 106 -19.51 10.62 -11.38
N VAL A 107 -18.89 10.92 -12.52
CA VAL A 107 -18.88 12.27 -13.09
C VAL A 107 -20.13 12.54 -13.93
N SER A 108 -20.78 11.51 -14.42
CA SER A 108 -22.00 11.68 -15.21
C SER A 108 -23.19 12.06 -14.31
#